data_369ae55b87885d77b856696958c8e73f
#
_entry.id   369ae55b87885d77b856696958c8e73f
#
_cell.length_a   1.000
_cell.length_b   1.000
_cell.length_c   1.000
_cell.angle_alpha   90.00
_cell.angle_beta   90.00
_cell.angle_gamma   90.00
#
_symmetry.space_group_name_H-M   'P 1'
#
loop_
_entity.id
_entity.type
_entity.pdbx_description
1 polymer ?
#
loop_
_entity_poly.entity_id
_entity_poly.type
_entity_poly.pdbx_seq_one_letter_code
_entity_poly.pdbx_strand_id
1 'polypeptide(L)'
;MKKNKTPFGKLNLFKNDQLHNSKKLRIGFIGGGPNSFIGFTHRLSARFDNRYETVAGVFSKDKKKSIEFGMSLGIDKKRCYNNYIDMAKKESARPDGIE
;
A
#
# COMPACT_ATOMS: atom_id res chain seq x y z
N MET A 1 9.94 32.21 6.71
CA MET A 1 9.85 32.06 6.97
C MET A 1 9.48 32.02 7.26
N LYS A 2 9.37 31.88 7.22
CA LYS A 2 9.23 31.70 7.49
C LYS A 2 8.51 31.38 7.77
N LYS A 3 8.18 31.27 7.94
CA LYS A 3 7.68 30.90 8.27
C LYS A 3 6.75 30.60 8.53
N ASN A 4 6.25 30.53 8.60
CA ASN A 4 5.36 30.24 8.90
C ASN A 4 4.57 30.28 9.48
N LYS A 5 4.17 30.42 9.60
CA LYS A 5 3.50 30.65 10.39
C LYS A 5 2.15 30.48 10.53
N THR A 6 1.51 29.99 9.71
CA THR A 6 0.19 29.60 9.83
C THR A 6 0.13 28.33 10.56
N PRO A 7 -0.97 28.06 11.22
CA PRO A 7 -1.11 26.83 11.94
C PRO A 7 -0.93 25.65 11.06
N PHE A 8 -1.41 25.73 9.86
CA PHE A 8 -1.29 24.67 9.02
C PHE A 8 0.00 24.67 8.41
N GLY A 9 0.71 25.52 8.83
CA GLY A 9 1.90 25.60 8.41
C GLY A 9 1.96 25.38 7.07
N LYS A 10 1.01 25.32 6.90
CA LYS A 10 0.82 25.03 6.12
C LYS A 10 0.85 25.06 4.96
N LEU A 11 0.57 25.54 4.79
CA LEU A 11 1.05 25.75 3.74
C LEU A 11 2.04 24.86 3.35
N ASN A 12 2.84 24.45 4.13
CA ASN A 12 3.79 23.43 3.98
C ASN A 12 3.14 22.10 3.74
N LEU A 13 1.89 21.99 4.06
CA LEU A 13 1.15 20.79 3.84
C LEU A 13 1.12 20.44 2.35
N PHE A 14 0.78 21.38 1.51
CA PHE A 14 0.74 21.12 0.09
C PHE A 14 2.12 20.90 -0.50
N LYS A 15 3.06 21.61 0.02
CA LYS A 15 4.42 21.48 -0.41
C LYS A 15 4.95 20.10 -0.10
N ASN A 16 4.63 19.59 1.08
CA ASN A 16 5.05 18.27 1.46
C ASN A 16 4.37 17.20 0.61
N ASP A 17 3.13 17.41 0.25
CA ASP A 17 2.45 16.47 -0.62
C ASP A 17 3.12 16.38 -1.98
N GLN A 18 3.53 17.48 -2.51
CA GLN A 18 4.22 17.49 -3.77
C GLN A 18 5.55 16.76 -3.71
N LEU A 19 6.26 16.94 -2.61
CA LEU A 19 7.52 16.25 -2.41
C LEU A 19 7.31 14.75 -2.27
N HIS A 20 6.25 14.37 -1.58
CA HIS A 20 5.97 12.95 -1.37
C HIS A 20 5.43 12.26 -2.61
N ASN A 21 4.84 13.02 -3.51
CA ASN A 21 4.35 12.42 -4.75
C ASN A 21 5.45 11.82 -5.60
N SER A 22 6.68 12.27 -5.42
CA SER A 22 7.78 11.71 -6.16
C SER A 22 8.17 10.32 -5.64
N LYS A 23 7.74 9.99 -4.42
CA LYS A 23 8.06 8.70 -3.84
C LYS A 23 6.94 8.26 -2.93
N LYS A 24 6.21 7.24 -3.36
CA LYS A 24 5.17 6.65 -2.54
C LYS A 24 5.74 5.58 -1.65
N LEU A 25 5.14 5.41 -0.49
CA LEU A 25 5.49 4.31 0.39
C LEU A 25 4.85 3.03 -0.14
N ARG A 26 5.60 1.95 -0.15
CA ARG A 26 5.12 0.67 -0.63
C ARG A 26 4.44 -0.07 0.52
N ILE A 27 3.18 -0.44 0.32
CA ILE A 27 2.36 -1.05 1.37
C ILE A 27 1.88 -2.43 0.91
N GLY A 28 1.80 -3.34 1.87
CA GLY A 28 1.21 -4.65 1.64
C GLY A 28 0.01 -4.85 2.53
N PHE A 29 -0.93 -5.68 2.11
CA PHE A 29 -2.12 -5.97 2.88
C PHE A 29 -2.17 -7.44 3.27
N ILE A 30 -2.62 -7.72 4.48
CA ILE A 30 -2.89 -9.07 4.93
C ILE A 30 -4.38 -9.17 5.19
N GLY A 31 -5.06 -10.05 4.47
CA GLY A 31 -6.50 -10.17 4.53
C GLY A 31 -7.17 -9.21 3.56
N GLY A 32 -8.46 -9.02 3.72
CA GLY A 32 -9.19 -8.06 2.89
C GLY A 32 -9.48 -8.53 1.48
N GLY A 33 -9.79 -9.80 1.31
CA GLY A 33 -10.14 -10.34 0.01
C GLY A 33 -11.44 -9.76 -0.55
N PRO A 34 -11.95 -10.33 -1.64
CA PRO A 34 -13.02 -9.70 -2.41
C PRO A 34 -14.31 -9.48 -1.63
N ASN A 35 -14.57 -10.31 -0.62
CA ASN A 35 -15.79 -10.18 0.16
C ASN A 35 -15.61 -9.40 1.45
N SER A 36 -14.47 -8.78 1.65
CA SER A 36 -14.17 -8.04 2.86
C SER A 36 -14.53 -6.58 2.72
N PHE A 37 -15.55 -6.14 3.43
CA PHE A 37 -15.92 -4.74 3.45
C PHE A 37 -14.80 -3.88 4.03
N ILE A 38 -14.21 -4.33 5.12
CA ILE A 38 -13.16 -3.57 5.77
C ILE A 38 -11.90 -3.52 4.90
N GLY A 39 -11.63 -4.60 4.16
CA GLY A 39 -10.50 -4.61 3.24
C GLY A 39 -10.65 -3.58 2.15
N PHE A 40 -11.83 -3.46 1.58
CA PHE A 40 -12.11 -2.44 0.58
C PHE A 40 -11.89 -1.04 1.16
N THR A 41 -12.39 -0.82 2.37
CA THR A 41 -12.25 0.47 3.04
C THR A 41 -10.78 0.82 3.27
N HIS A 42 -9.97 -0.12 3.72
CA HIS A 42 -8.54 0.11 3.92
C HIS A 42 -7.83 0.41 2.60
N ARG A 43 -8.13 -0.34 1.56
CA ARG A 43 -7.50 -0.09 0.26
C ARG A 43 -7.87 1.27 -0.29
N LEU A 44 -9.14 1.65 -0.14
CA LEU A 44 -9.59 2.95 -0.60
C LEU A 44 -8.91 4.07 0.17
N SER A 45 -8.82 3.92 1.50
CA SER A 45 -8.17 4.92 2.34
C SER A 45 -6.70 5.08 1.98
N ALA A 46 -6.02 3.99 1.67
CA ALA A 46 -4.62 4.05 1.31
C ALA A 46 -4.39 4.77 -0.02
N ARG A 47 -5.42 4.90 -0.84
CA ARG A 47 -5.30 5.59 -2.13
C ARG A 47 -5.52 7.09 -2.03
N PHE A 48 -6.15 7.54 -0.96
CA PHE A 48 -6.30 8.97 -0.76
C PHE A 48 -4.94 9.60 -0.61
N ASP A 49 -4.77 10.79 -1.07
CA ASP A 49 -3.52 11.54 -1.02
C ASP A 49 -2.39 10.95 -1.86
N ASN A 50 -2.61 9.80 -2.46
CA ASN A 50 -1.64 9.21 -3.38
C ASN A 50 -0.25 9.01 -2.75
N ARG A 51 -0.22 8.63 -1.48
CA ARG A 51 1.03 8.47 -0.73
C ARG A 51 1.49 7.03 -0.62
N TYR A 52 0.60 6.09 -0.94
CA TYR A 52 0.90 4.67 -0.83
C TYR A 52 0.72 3.97 -2.16
N GLU A 53 1.56 3.02 -2.40
CA GLU A 53 1.43 2.13 -3.54
C GLU A 53 1.26 0.72 -3.01
N THR A 54 0.16 0.05 -3.37
CA THR A 54 -0.07 -1.33 -2.94
C THR A 54 0.72 -2.25 -3.84
N VAL A 55 1.70 -2.92 -3.27
CA VAL A 55 2.64 -3.72 -4.06
C VAL A 55 2.56 -5.21 -3.78
N ALA A 56 1.95 -5.60 -2.68
CA ALA A 56 1.91 -7.01 -2.27
C ALA A 56 0.69 -7.28 -1.43
N GLY A 57 0.32 -8.54 -1.29
CA GLY A 57 -0.77 -8.87 -0.40
C GLY A 57 -0.95 -10.35 -0.17
N VAL A 58 -1.60 -10.66 0.95
CA VAL A 58 -2.10 -11.99 1.29
C VAL A 58 -3.60 -11.85 1.38
N PHE A 59 -4.29 -12.09 0.29
CA PHE A 59 -5.74 -11.84 0.22
C PHE A 59 -6.59 -13.06 0.50
N SER A 60 -5.97 -14.23 0.53
CA SER A 60 -6.65 -15.48 0.81
C SER A 60 -5.61 -16.51 1.23
N LYS A 61 -6.04 -17.48 2.03
CA LYS A 61 -5.18 -18.62 2.34
C LYS A 61 -5.00 -19.52 1.13
N ASP A 62 -5.95 -19.48 0.21
CA ASP A 62 -5.85 -20.20 -1.05
C ASP A 62 -4.99 -19.38 -1.99
N LYS A 63 -3.86 -19.94 -2.40
CA LYS A 63 -2.89 -19.21 -3.21
C LYS A 63 -3.49 -18.71 -4.52
N LYS A 64 -4.28 -19.55 -5.17
CA LYS A 64 -4.89 -19.17 -6.45
C LYS A 64 -5.82 -17.99 -6.28
N LYS A 65 -6.65 -18.00 -5.23
CA LYS A 65 -7.58 -16.90 -4.97
C LYS A 65 -6.83 -15.62 -4.61
N SER A 66 -5.75 -15.76 -3.85
CA SER A 66 -4.94 -14.60 -3.50
C SER A 66 -4.33 -13.97 -4.74
N ILE A 67 -3.81 -14.79 -5.64
CA ILE A 67 -3.23 -14.31 -6.89
C ILE A 67 -4.29 -13.65 -7.76
N GLU A 68 -5.44 -14.29 -7.93
CA GLU A 68 -6.49 -13.74 -8.77
C GLU A 68 -6.96 -12.37 -8.28
N PHE A 69 -7.19 -12.28 -6.97
CA PHE A 69 -7.64 -11.02 -6.41
C PHE A 69 -6.56 -9.96 -6.47
N GLY A 70 -5.33 -10.31 -6.12
CA GLY A 70 -4.23 -9.37 -6.16
C GLY A 70 -3.99 -8.82 -7.56
N MET A 71 -4.04 -9.69 -8.57
CA MET A 71 -3.88 -9.25 -9.94
C MET A 71 -5.00 -8.31 -10.38
N SER A 72 -6.20 -8.52 -9.86
CA SER A 72 -7.32 -7.60 -10.15
C SER A 72 -7.07 -6.20 -9.57
N LEU A 73 -6.21 -6.11 -8.58
CA LEU A 73 -5.82 -4.82 -7.99
C LEU A 73 -4.57 -4.25 -8.66
N GLY A 74 -4.03 -4.93 -9.64
CA GLY A 74 -2.82 -4.47 -10.32
C GLY A 74 -1.53 -4.91 -9.67
N ILE A 75 -1.58 -5.88 -8.76
CA ILE A 75 -0.39 -6.37 -8.07
C ILE A 75 0.26 -7.48 -8.90
N ASP A 76 1.59 -7.48 -8.93
CA ASP A 76 2.35 -8.51 -9.60
C ASP A 76 2.00 -9.87 -9.03
N LYS A 77 1.77 -10.84 -9.90
CA LYS A 77 1.46 -12.22 -9.53
C LYS A 77 2.43 -12.77 -8.49
N LYS A 78 3.70 -12.45 -8.61
CA LYS A 78 4.74 -12.96 -7.72
C LYS A 78 4.66 -12.35 -6.32
N ARG A 79 3.91 -11.30 -6.16
CA ARG A 79 3.77 -10.60 -4.90
C ARG A 79 2.39 -10.79 -4.27
N CYS A 80 1.63 -11.75 -4.77
CA CYS A 80 0.37 -12.18 -4.20
C CYS A 80 0.64 -13.48 -3.45
N TYR A 81 0.70 -13.39 -2.14
CA TYR A 81 1.10 -14.50 -1.29
C TYR A 81 -0.11 -15.17 -0.65
N ASN A 82 0.08 -16.35 -0.07
CA ASN A 82 -1.00 -17.04 0.63
C ASN A 82 -0.75 -17.19 2.13
N ASN A 83 0.37 -16.66 2.62
CA ASN A 83 0.55 -16.53 4.07
C ASN A 83 1.49 -15.35 4.35
N TYR A 84 1.34 -14.77 5.54
CA TYR A 84 2.05 -13.55 5.87
C TYR A 84 3.54 -13.77 6.12
N ILE A 85 3.92 -14.97 6.54
CA ILE A 85 5.33 -15.27 6.79
C ILE A 85 6.10 -15.24 5.48
N ASP A 86 5.53 -15.85 4.46
CA ASP A 86 6.12 -15.88 3.12
C ASP A 86 6.25 -14.46 2.58
N MET A 87 5.19 -13.67 2.74
CA MET A 87 5.22 -12.29 2.31
C MET A 87 6.33 -11.53 3.03
N ALA A 88 6.43 -11.67 4.33
CA ALA A 88 7.43 -10.95 5.10
C ALA A 88 8.84 -11.31 4.66
N LYS A 89 9.11 -12.60 4.47
CA LYS A 89 10.43 -13.05 4.06
C LYS A 89 10.80 -12.57 2.67
N LYS A 90 9.90 -12.75 1.72
CA LYS A 90 10.21 -12.42 0.34
C LYS A 90 10.26 -10.93 0.10
N GLU A 91 9.38 -10.19 0.75
CA GLU A 91 9.38 -8.74 0.59
C GLU A 91 10.60 -8.10 1.25
N SER A 92 11.03 -8.62 2.39
CA SER A 92 12.20 -8.07 3.07
C SER A 92 13.49 -8.29 2.27
N ALA A 93 13.50 -9.28 1.39
CA ALA A 93 14.65 -9.56 0.54
C ALA A 93 14.69 -8.73 -0.74
N ARG A 94 13.62 -8.02 -1.04
CA ARG A 94 13.53 -7.22 -2.26
C ARG A 94 14.03 -5.80 -2.02
N PRO A 95 14.78 -5.23 -2.96
CA PRO A 95 15.13 -3.81 -2.85
C PRO A 95 13.89 -2.90 -2.95
N ASP A 96 12.82 -3.37 -3.59
CA ASP A 96 11.57 -2.64 -3.72
C ASP A 96 10.45 -3.25 -2.88
N GLY A 97 10.79 -3.86 -1.76
CA GLY A 97 9.82 -4.51 -0.89
C GLY A 97 8.93 -3.54 -0.13
N ILE A 98 7.96 -4.08 0.59
CA ILE A 98 7.05 -3.25 1.40
C ILE A 98 7.85 -2.53 2.48
N GLU A 99 7.35 -1.37 2.85
CA GLU A 99 7.98 -0.51 3.85
C GLU A 99 7.15 -0.44 5.10
#